data_eaeac5e77a6c8e8605a05ccc01ea8d1c
#
_entry.id   eaeac5e77a6c8e8605a05ccc01ea8d1c
#
_cell.length_a   1.000
_cell.length_b   1.000
_cell.length_c   1.000
_cell.angle_alpha   90.00
_cell.angle_beta   90.00
_cell.angle_gamma   90.00
#
_symmetry.space_group_name_H-M   'P 1'
#
loop_
_entity.id
_entity.type
_entity.pdbx_description
1 polymer ?
#
loop_
_entity_poly.entity_id
_entity_poly.type
_entity_poly.pdbx_seq_one_letter_code
_entity_poly.pdbx_strand_id
1 'polypeptide(L)'
;MRADQLLVERGLAASRSQAVRLIAGGLRWRDGADWRVVGKNRDEIPEAAELELLDAAEARYVSRGGLKLEGALAATGIDPTGRRCLDVGQSTGGFTDCLLQRGAAHVVGVDVGHGQLHARIREDARVTAVEGVNARTLTAEAWAAESEDDEDDEAPVGDSFGLIVGDLSFISQTLVLPALVPLLAPDGDLLMLVKPQFELQPGQVGKGGIVRDPALYALVEQRLRDSCAALGLRVVRWLDSPIEGGDGNREFFIHAVPADGQPGAGRAPSAEL
;
A
#
# COMPACT_ATOMS: atom_id res chain seq x y z
N MET A 1 15.33 5.13 28.97
CA MET A 1 15.15 5.68 27.58
C MET A 1 13.68 5.94 27.33
N ARG A 2 13.33 6.91 26.47
CA ARG A 2 11.93 7.17 26.08
C ARG A 2 11.33 5.97 25.34
N ALA A 3 10.06 5.66 25.60
CA ALA A 3 9.37 4.53 24.97
C ALA A 3 9.41 4.54 23.44
N ASP A 4 9.18 5.72 22.81
CA ASP A 4 9.20 5.87 21.35
C ASP A 4 10.60 5.65 20.76
N GLN A 5 11.67 6.00 21.45
CA GLN A 5 13.03 5.76 21.06
C GLN A 5 13.41 4.28 21.21
N LEU A 6 13.04 3.68 22.34
CA LEU A 6 13.34 2.29 22.64
C LEU A 6 12.73 1.33 21.63
N LEU A 7 11.49 1.59 21.19
CA LEU A 7 10.85 0.78 20.14
C LEU A 7 11.61 0.82 18.82
N VAL A 8 12.13 1.99 18.44
CA VAL A 8 12.92 2.14 17.19
C VAL A 8 14.27 1.44 17.34
N GLU A 9 15.00 1.66 18.44
CA GLU A 9 16.31 1.04 18.67
C GLU A 9 16.27 -0.48 18.72
N ARG A 10 15.16 -1.04 19.21
CA ARG A 10 14.94 -2.50 19.25
C ARG A 10 14.38 -3.08 17.96
N GLY A 11 14.16 -2.25 16.93
CA GLY A 11 13.60 -2.69 15.64
C GLY A 11 12.12 -3.09 15.71
N LEU A 12 11.42 -2.76 16.81
CA LEU A 12 9.97 -2.97 16.97
C LEU A 12 9.15 -1.93 16.21
N ALA A 13 9.76 -0.81 15.86
CA ALA A 13 9.20 0.22 15.00
C ALA A 13 10.24 0.71 14.01
N ALA A 14 9.83 0.90 12.74
CA ALA A 14 10.70 1.44 11.69
C ALA A 14 10.92 2.96 11.81
N SER A 15 10.07 3.65 12.57
CA SER A 15 10.15 5.10 12.78
C SER A 15 9.52 5.51 14.11
N ARG A 16 9.87 6.72 14.59
CA ARG A 16 9.24 7.30 15.80
C ARG A 16 7.74 7.51 15.64
N SER A 17 7.26 7.83 14.43
CA SER A 17 5.83 7.95 14.17
C SER A 17 5.11 6.62 14.30
N GLN A 18 5.70 5.52 13.84
CA GLN A 18 5.18 4.17 14.06
C GLN A 18 5.22 3.81 15.56
N ALA A 19 6.33 4.09 16.24
CA ALA A 19 6.45 3.84 17.68
C ALA A 19 5.34 4.52 18.49
N VAL A 20 5.00 5.79 18.15
CA VAL A 20 3.89 6.52 18.80
C VAL A 20 2.56 5.80 18.62
N ARG A 21 2.28 5.26 17.43
CA ARG A 21 1.04 4.52 17.15
C ARG A 21 1.02 3.17 17.86
N LEU A 22 2.13 2.45 17.87
CA LEU A 22 2.27 1.19 18.63
C LEU A 22 2.01 1.40 20.13
N ILE A 23 2.51 2.51 20.70
CA ILE A 23 2.24 2.88 22.09
C ILE A 23 0.75 3.17 22.29
N ALA A 24 0.12 3.87 21.35
CA ALA A 24 -1.32 4.18 21.41
C ALA A 24 -2.19 2.91 21.26
N GLY A 25 -1.76 1.91 20.49
CA GLY A 25 -2.39 0.59 20.37
C GLY A 25 -2.20 -0.30 21.61
N GLY A 26 -1.32 0.11 22.53
CA GLY A 26 -1.04 -0.56 23.78
C GLY A 26 0.37 -1.15 23.82
N LEU A 27 1.23 -0.51 24.58
CA LEU A 27 2.55 -1.02 24.95
C LEU A 27 2.61 -1.22 26.43
N ARG A 28 3.11 -2.36 26.88
CA ARG A 28 3.46 -2.59 28.29
C ARG A 28 4.88 -3.10 28.44
N TRP A 29 5.47 -2.84 29.56
CA TRP A 29 6.81 -3.30 29.91
C TRP A 29 6.84 -3.94 31.28
N ARG A 30 7.78 -4.84 31.50
CA ARG A 30 7.90 -5.59 32.73
C ARG A 30 8.76 -4.85 33.78
N ASP A 31 8.15 -4.59 34.94
CA ASP A 31 8.83 -4.00 36.10
C ASP A 31 8.82 -5.02 37.25
N GLY A 32 9.89 -5.78 37.36
CA GLY A 32 9.95 -6.91 38.28
C GLY A 32 8.94 -8.02 37.93
N ALA A 33 7.96 -8.26 38.78
CA ALA A 33 6.90 -9.24 38.56
C ALA A 33 5.69 -8.68 37.84
N ASP A 34 5.55 -7.35 37.76
CA ASP A 34 4.35 -6.68 37.26
C ASP A 34 4.52 -6.12 35.86
N TRP A 35 3.42 -6.02 35.12
CA TRP A 35 3.35 -5.34 33.82
C TRP A 35 2.85 -3.92 34.00
N ARG A 36 3.58 -2.93 33.48
CA ARG A 36 3.20 -1.52 33.46
C ARG A 36 2.84 -1.09 32.05
N VAL A 37 1.67 -0.47 31.89
CA VAL A 37 1.23 0.11 30.61
C VAL A 37 1.94 1.45 30.38
N VAL A 38 2.42 1.65 29.15
CA VAL A 38 2.99 2.91 28.69
C VAL A 38 1.86 3.85 28.30
N GLY A 39 1.71 4.96 29.02
CA GLY A 39 0.63 5.94 28.75
C GLY A 39 0.99 6.99 27.72
N LYS A 40 2.28 7.28 27.58
CA LYS A 40 2.77 8.35 26.68
C LYS A 40 4.05 7.92 25.97
N ASN A 41 4.25 8.41 24.76
CA ASN A 41 5.46 8.17 23.99
C ASN A 41 6.78 8.64 24.64
N ARG A 42 6.68 9.54 25.60
CA ARG A 42 7.84 10.07 26.37
C ARG A 42 8.09 9.36 27.69
N ASP A 43 7.25 8.40 28.05
CA ASP A 43 7.47 7.64 29.29
C ASP A 43 8.84 6.96 29.25
N GLU A 44 9.55 7.01 30.36
CA GLU A 44 10.87 6.41 30.45
C GLU A 44 10.76 4.94 30.84
N ILE A 45 11.40 4.10 30.05
CA ILE A 45 11.45 2.64 30.24
C ILE A 45 12.92 2.23 30.35
N PRO A 46 13.26 1.31 31.26
CA PRO A 46 14.61 0.74 31.29
C PRO A 46 14.97 0.10 29.95
N GLU A 47 16.17 0.35 29.47
CA GLU A 47 16.60 -0.13 28.15
C GLU A 47 16.59 -1.66 28.03
N ALA A 48 16.77 -2.38 29.15
CA ALA A 48 16.73 -3.84 29.19
C ALA A 48 15.33 -4.41 29.50
N ALA A 49 14.29 -3.58 29.65
CA ALA A 49 12.96 -4.05 30.02
C ALA A 49 12.36 -4.98 28.95
N GLU A 50 11.67 -6.01 29.38
CA GLU A 50 10.82 -6.83 28.51
C GLU A 50 9.63 -5.98 28.05
N LEU A 51 9.37 -5.96 26.74
CA LEU A 51 8.29 -5.18 26.13
C LEU A 51 7.26 -6.12 25.51
N GLU A 52 5.98 -5.74 25.61
CA GLU A 52 4.89 -6.44 24.95
C GLU A 52 3.94 -5.44 24.28
N LEU A 53 3.71 -5.64 22.99
CA LEU A 53 2.70 -4.92 22.22
C LEU A 53 1.37 -5.66 22.36
N LEU A 54 0.34 -4.97 22.87
CA LEU A 54 -1.00 -5.53 23.04
C LEU A 54 -1.77 -5.57 21.72
N ASP A 55 -1.49 -4.60 20.84
CA ASP A 55 -1.93 -4.61 19.46
C ASP A 55 -0.71 -4.52 18.53
N ALA A 56 -0.37 -5.65 17.93
CA ALA A 56 0.75 -5.74 16.99
C ALA A 56 0.36 -5.45 15.54
N ALA A 57 -0.90 -5.08 15.24
CA ALA A 57 -1.35 -4.82 13.87
C ALA A 57 -0.49 -3.73 13.19
N GLU A 58 -0.17 -2.66 13.91
CA GLU A 58 0.70 -1.58 13.41
C GLU A 58 2.16 -2.02 13.18
N ALA A 59 2.61 -3.12 13.82
CA ALA A 59 3.97 -3.66 13.66
C ALA A 59 4.07 -4.72 12.55
N ARG A 60 2.92 -5.19 12.00
CA ARG A 60 2.88 -6.28 11.02
C ARG A 60 3.60 -5.91 9.72
N TYR A 61 3.50 -4.68 9.30
CA TYR A 61 4.07 -4.17 8.06
C TYR A 61 5.02 -3.01 8.32
N VAL A 62 5.95 -2.77 7.40
CA VAL A 62 6.92 -1.66 7.47
C VAL A 62 6.24 -0.28 7.52
N SER A 63 4.99 -0.17 7.08
CA SER A 63 4.15 1.02 7.22
C SER A 63 2.65 0.69 7.29
N ARG A 64 1.83 1.67 7.71
CA ARG A 64 0.36 1.57 7.75
C ARG A 64 -0.28 1.22 6.40
N GLY A 65 0.41 1.53 5.30
CA GLY A 65 -0.03 1.15 3.96
C GLY A 65 -0.36 -0.34 3.87
N GLY A 66 0.47 -1.21 4.48
CA GLY A 66 0.24 -2.65 4.49
C GLY A 66 -1.12 -3.06 5.08
N LEU A 67 -1.57 -2.39 6.16
CA LEU A 67 -2.89 -2.65 6.76
C LEU A 67 -4.03 -2.23 5.82
N LYS A 68 -3.86 -1.12 5.07
CA LYS A 68 -4.84 -0.68 4.08
C LYS A 68 -5.01 -1.72 2.99
N LEU A 69 -3.89 -2.15 2.39
CA LEU A 69 -3.92 -3.16 1.33
C LEU A 69 -4.41 -4.51 1.83
N GLU A 70 -4.02 -4.93 3.03
CA GLU A 70 -4.50 -6.18 3.64
C GLU A 70 -6.03 -6.24 3.69
N GLY A 71 -6.66 -5.17 4.20
CA GLY A 71 -8.12 -5.10 4.27
C GLY A 71 -8.78 -5.05 2.89
N ALA A 72 -8.19 -4.34 1.93
CA ALA A 72 -8.70 -4.29 0.57
C ALA A 72 -8.61 -5.64 -0.14
N LEU A 73 -7.50 -6.37 -0.01
CA LEU A 73 -7.34 -7.73 -0.54
C LEU A 73 -8.35 -8.71 0.09
N ALA A 74 -8.54 -8.63 1.41
CA ALA A 74 -9.53 -9.47 2.09
C ALA A 74 -10.97 -9.18 1.62
N ALA A 75 -11.32 -7.90 1.43
CA ALA A 75 -12.65 -7.48 0.99
C ALA A 75 -12.93 -7.81 -0.48
N THR A 76 -11.91 -7.78 -1.35
CA THR A 76 -12.04 -8.08 -2.78
C THR A 76 -11.94 -9.55 -3.10
N GLY A 77 -11.25 -10.33 -2.25
CA GLY A 77 -10.90 -11.74 -2.51
C GLY A 77 -9.73 -11.90 -3.50
N ILE A 78 -9.00 -10.82 -3.80
CA ILE A 78 -7.82 -10.88 -4.67
C ILE A 78 -6.71 -11.63 -3.92
N ASP A 79 -6.17 -12.67 -4.56
CA ASP A 79 -5.04 -13.44 -4.06
C ASP A 79 -3.77 -13.08 -4.82
N PRO A 80 -2.76 -12.48 -4.16
CA PRO A 80 -1.48 -12.14 -4.77
C PRO A 80 -0.56 -13.35 -4.98
N THR A 81 -0.88 -14.52 -4.42
CA THR A 81 -0.02 -15.69 -4.43
C THR A 81 0.45 -16.06 -5.83
N GLY A 82 1.77 -16.15 -6.01
CA GLY A 82 2.40 -16.51 -7.29
C GLY A 82 2.29 -15.44 -8.38
N ARG A 83 1.69 -14.28 -8.11
CA ARG A 83 1.55 -13.20 -9.10
C ARG A 83 2.78 -12.31 -9.15
N ARG A 84 3.06 -11.77 -10.34
CA ARG A 84 3.93 -10.62 -10.54
C ARG A 84 3.09 -9.36 -10.31
N CYS A 85 3.52 -8.52 -9.37
CA CYS A 85 2.78 -7.35 -8.91
C CYS A 85 3.54 -6.06 -9.21
N LEU A 86 2.80 -4.96 -9.46
CA LEU A 86 3.33 -3.60 -9.56
C LEU A 86 2.78 -2.78 -8.39
N ASP A 87 3.67 -2.16 -7.60
CA ASP A 87 3.35 -1.25 -6.50
C ASP A 87 3.69 0.19 -6.90
N VAL A 88 2.68 1.01 -7.18
CA VAL A 88 2.84 2.38 -7.70
C VAL A 88 2.74 3.38 -6.55
N GLY A 89 3.83 4.10 -6.30
CA GLY A 89 4.00 4.92 -5.10
C GLY A 89 4.48 4.08 -3.93
N GLN A 90 5.55 3.30 -4.15
CA GLN A 90 6.07 2.31 -3.20
C GLN A 90 6.46 2.92 -1.85
N SER A 91 7.03 4.13 -1.83
CA SER A 91 7.42 4.86 -0.61
C SER A 91 8.23 3.98 0.36
N THR A 92 7.77 3.79 1.59
CA THR A 92 8.42 2.93 2.60
C THR A 92 8.29 1.42 2.28
N GLY A 93 7.40 1.03 1.38
CA GLY A 93 7.18 -0.37 0.97
C GLY A 93 6.06 -1.08 1.73
N GLY A 94 5.09 -0.36 2.29
CA GLY A 94 4.00 -0.99 3.04
C GLY A 94 3.11 -1.91 2.19
N PHE A 95 2.77 -1.50 0.97
CA PHE A 95 2.01 -2.34 0.04
C PHE A 95 2.87 -3.51 -0.44
N THR A 96 4.11 -3.26 -0.83
CA THR A 96 5.07 -4.31 -1.20
C THR A 96 5.19 -5.36 -0.10
N ASP A 97 5.39 -4.96 1.17
CA ASP A 97 5.48 -5.87 2.32
C ASP A 97 4.22 -6.75 2.46
N CYS A 98 3.05 -6.16 2.28
CA CYS A 98 1.79 -6.89 2.32
C CYS A 98 1.69 -7.94 1.19
N LEU A 99 2.07 -7.57 -0.03
CA LEU A 99 2.09 -8.47 -1.19
C LEU A 99 3.05 -9.64 -0.97
N LEU A 100 4.27 -9.36 -0.48
CA LEU A 100 5.29 -10.39 -0.20
C LEU A 100 4.84 -11.38 0.87
N GLN A 101 4.25 -10.88 1.97
CA GLN A 101 3.72 -11.72 3.05
C GLN A 101 2.54 -12.57 2.60
N ARG A 102 1.83 -12.15 1.54
CA ARG A 102 0.73 -12.89 0.91
C ARG A 102 1.15 -13.72 -0.29
N GLY A 103 2.46 -13.94 -0.46
CA GLY A 103 3.00 -14.92 -1.41
C GLY A 103 3.12 -14.40 -2.85
N ALA A 104 3.16 -13.09 -3.08
CA ALA A 104 3.52 -12.56 -4.40
C ALA A 104 4.87 -13.14 -4.87
N ALA A 105 4.95 -13.57 -6.12
CA ALA A 105 6.17 -14.15 -6.67
C ALA A 105 7.23 -13.07 -6.89
N HIS A 106 6.82 -11.90 -7.37
CA HIS A 106 7.71 -10.78 -7.59
C HIS A 106 6.92 -9.46 -7.46
N VAL A 107 7.53 -8.45 -6.85
CA VAL A 107 6.95 -7.12 -6.73
C VAL A 107 7.91 -6.10 -7.32
N VAL A 108 7.43 -5.41 -8.32
CA VAL A 108 8.08 -4.22 -8.85
C VAL A 108 7.49 -3.01 -8.14
N GLY A 109 8.32 -2.22 -7.50
CA GLY A 109 7.90 -0.98 -6.86
C GLY A 109 8.43 0.23 -7.61
N VAL A 110 7.56 1.19 -7.94
CA VAL A 110 7.95 2.44 -8.57
C VAL A 110 7.61 3.63 -7.68
N ASP A 111 8.54 4.58 -7.54
CA ASP A 111 8.34 5.80 -6.77
C ASP A 111 9.10 6.97 -7.39
N VAL A 112 8.54 8.19 -7.30
CA VAL A 112 9.21 9.43 -7.71
C VAL A 112 10.28 9.86 -6.70
N GLY A 113 10.17 9.40 -5.45
CA GLY A 113 11.12 9.65 -4.37
C GLY A 113 12.35 8.75 -4.43
N HIS A 114 13.31 9.02 -3.57
CA HIS A 114 14.55 8.25 -3.45
C HIS A 114 14.84 7.92 -1.98
N GLY A 115 15.40 6.74 -1.72
CA GLY A 115 15.92 6.36 -0.41
C GLY A 115 14.88 6.20 0.69
N GLN A 116 13.58 6.04 0.35
CA GLN A 116 12.50 5.89 1.32
C GLN A 116 12.21 4.43 1.66
N LEU A 117 12.55 3.52 0.76
CA LEU A 117 12.23 2.10 0.89
C LEU A 117 12.93 1.50 2.12
N HIS A 118 12.18 0.78 2.93
CA HIS A 118 12.68 0.10 4.12
C HIS A 118 13.73 -0.96 3.74
N ALA A 119 14.85 -1.05 4.48
CA ALA A 119 15.98 -1.94 4.16
C ALA A 119 15.54 -3.40 3.96
N ARG A 120 14.68 -3.94 4.84
CA ARG A 120 14.15 -5.29 4.72
C ARG A 120 13.44 -5.56 3.39
N ILE A 121 12.76 -4.57 2.84
CA ILE A 121 12.04 -4.70 1.56
C ILE A 121 13.03 -4.58 0.40
N ARG A 122 13.99 -3.66 0.50
CA ARG A 122 15.03 -3.46 -0.51
C ARG A 122 15.91 -4.69 -0.70
N GLU A 123 16.15 -5.44 0.37
CA GLU A 123 17.02 -6.64 0.39
C GLU A 123 16.28 -7.93 0.02
N ASP A 124 14.95 -7.91 -0.13
CA ASP A 124 14.18 -9.11 -0.53
C ASP A 124 14.38 -9.37 -2.04
N ALA A 125 14.91 -10.55 -2.37
CA ALA A 125 15.20 -10.95 -3.76
C ALA A 125 13.97 -10.95 -4.69
N ARG A 126 12.77 -10.90 -4.14
CA ARG A 126 11.51 -10.81 -4.89
C ARG A 126 11.12 -9.37 -5.21
N VAL A 127 11.93 -8.37 -4.86
CA VAL A 127 11.61 -6.96 -5.05
C VAL A 127 12.57 -6.31 -6.03
N THR A 128 12.01 -5.66 -7.03
CA THR A 128 12.72 -4.69 -7.87
C THR A 128 12.19 -3.30 -7.55
N ALA A 129 13.03 -2.43 -6.99
CA ALA A 129 12.65 -1.08 -6.63
C ALA A 129 13.23 -0.07 -7.64
N VAL A 130 12.36 0.68 -8.29
CA VAL A 130 12.71 1.70 -9.28
C VAL A 130 12.35 3.07 -8.73
N GLU A 131 13.35 3.81 -8.31
CA GLU A 131 13.22 5.13 -7.70
C GLU A 131 13.42 6.24 -8.75
N GLY A 132 12.84 7.42 -8.53
CA GLY A 132 12.94 8.56 -9.44
C GLY A 132 12.01 8.50 -10.65
N VAL A 133 11.09 7.56 -10.69
CA VAL A 133 10.20 7.34 -11.83
C VAL A 133 8.83 7.98 -11.58
N ASN A 134 8.39 8.79 -12.55
CA ASN A 134 7.05 9.36 -12.53
C ASN A 134 6.05 8.37 -13.13
N ALA A 135 5.10 7.91 -12.33
CA ALA A 135 4.08 6.95 -12.74
C ALA A 135 3.22 7.40 -13.95
N ARG A 136 3.16 8.69 -14.26
CA ARG A 136 2.45 9.21 -15.44
C ARG A 136 3.14 8.87 -16.77
N THR A 137 4.43 8.64 -16.73
CA THR A 137 5.26 8.38 -17.91
C THR A 137 5.79 6.95 -17.95
N LEU A 138 5.23 6.09 -17.10
CA LEU A 138 5.59 4.68 -17.07
C LEU A 138 5.12 4.03 -18.38
N THR A 139 6.06 3.51 -19.17
CA THR A 139 5.77 2.75 -20.38
C THR A 139 6.46 1.40 -20.33
N ALA A 140 5.96 0.43 -21.09
CA ALA A 140 6.59 -0.88 -21.20
C ALA A 140 8.04 -0.78 -21.71
N GLU A 141 8.30 0.16 -22.63
CA GLU A 141 9.64 0.39 -23.18
C GLU A 141 10.59 1.02 -22.15
N ALA A 142 10.11 2.00 -21.36
CA ALA A 142 10.92 2.61 -20.31
C ALA A 142 11.29 1.57 -19.23
N TRP A 143 10.40 0.62 -19.00
CA TRP A 143 10.61 -0.48 -18.11
C TRP A 143 11.66 -1.50 -18.64
N ALA A 144 11.58 -1.84 -19.93
CA ALA A 144 12.52 -2.75 -20.58
C ALA A 144 13.95 -2.19 -20.63
N ALA A 145 14.10 -0.88 -20.83
CA ALA A 145 15.41 -0.22 -20.92
C ALA A 145 16.19 -0.19 -19.60
N GLU A 146 15.51 -0.19 -18.43
CA GLU A 146 16.18 -0.24 -17.11
C GLU A 146 16.57 -1.66 -16.67
N SER A 147 16.02 -2.69 -17.31
CA SER A 147 16.35 -4.10 -17.02
C SER A 147 17.48 -4.66 -17.88
N GLU A 148 18.01 -3.91 -18.88
CA GLU A 148 19.10 -4.36 -19.76
C GLU A 148 20.50 -4.21 -19.10
N ASP A 149 20.65 -3.50 -17.99
CA ASP A 149 21.95 -3.31 -17.31
C ASP A 149 22.34 -4.46 -16.36
N ASP A 150 21.45 -5.40 -16.07
CA ASP A 150 21.75 -6.58 -15.24
C ASP A 150 21.88 -7.83 -16.14
N GLU A 151 23.10 -8.09 -16.65
CA GLU A 151 23.44 -9.23 -17.53
C GLU A 151 23.30 -10.63 -16.88
N ASP A 152 22.98 -10.74 -15.60
CA ASP A 152 23.06 -12.00 -14.83
C ASP A 152 21.75 -12.53 -14.21
N ASP A 153 20.63 -11.81 -14.30
CA ASP A 153 19.36 -12.30 -13.74
C ASP A 153 18.30 -12.48 -14.85
N GLU A 154 17.98 -13.75 -15.16
CA GLU A 154 16.77 -14.15 -15.88
C GLU A 154 15.50 -13.82 -15.05
N ALA A 155 15.30 -12.56 -14.68
CA ALA A 155 13.98 -12.11 -14.27
C ALA A 155 13.09 -12.22 -15.51
N PRO A 156 12.04 -13.02 -15.52
CA PRO A 156 11.16 -13.10 -16.67
C PRO A 156 10.56 -11.72 -16.89
N VAL A 157 11.04 -11.01 -17.89
CA VAL A 157 10.43 -9.80 -18.44
C VAL A 157 9.12 -10.24 -19.08
N GLY A 158 8.15 -10.58 -18.24
CA GLY A 158 6.77 -10.74 -18.68
C GLY A 158 6.19 -9.32 -18.84
N ASP A 159 5.69 -9.01 -20.03
CA ASP A 159 5.23 -7.68 -20.43
C ASP A 159 4.05 -7.15 -19.59
N SER A 160 3.53 -7.88 -18.61
CA SER A 160 2.34 -7.48 -17.87
C SER A 160 2.33 -7.96 -16.41
N PHE A 161 1.53 -7.24 -15.59
CA PHE A 161 1.36 -7.52 -14.17
C PHE A 161 0.00 -8.17 -13.90
N GLY A 162 0.00 -9.27 -13.16
CA GLY A 162 -1.24 -9.92 -12.71
C GLY A 162 -2.00 -9.11 -11.66
N LEU A 163 -1.28 -8.24 -10.93
CA LEU A 163 -1.89 -7.32 -9.96
C LEU A 163 -1.13 -5.99 -9.96
N ILE A 164 -1.86 -4.89 -10.16
CA ILE A 164 -1.34 -3.53 -9.99
C ILE A 164 -2.00 -2.93 -8.75
N VAL A 165 -1.19 -2.50 -7.80
CA VAL A 165 -1.64 -1.75 -6.61
C VAL A 165 -0.99 -0.37 -6.59
N GLY A 166 -1.54 0.57 -5.83
CA GLY A 166 -0.90 1.88 -5.68
C GLY A 166 -1.46 2.71 -4.55
N ASP A 167 -0.56 3.48 -3.93
CA ASP A 167 -0.85 4.47 -2.89
C ASP A 167 -0.20 5.81 -3.27
N LEU A 168 -0.84 6.54 -4.16
CA LEU A 168 -0.34 7.79 -4.72
C LEU A 168 -0.76 9.01 -3.89
N SER A 169 0.11 10.01 -3.82
CA SER A 169 -0.17 11.31 -3.20
C SER A 169 0.10 12.45 -4.16
N PHE A 170 -0.66 13.54 -4.01
CA PHE A 170 -0.51 14.79 -4.76
C PHE A 170 -0.74 14.68 -6.28
N ILE A 171 -1.42 13.63 -6.73
CA ILE A 171 -1.76 13.41 -8.12
C ILE A 171 -3.13 12.74 -8.21
N SER A 172 -3.93 13.11 -9.22
CA SER A 172 -5.16 12.39 -9.54
C SER A 172 -4.85 11.09 -10.27
N GLN A 173 -5.54 10.02 -9.92
CA GLN A 173 -5.42 8.72 -10.58
C GLN A 173 -5.80 8.78 -12.06
N THR A 174 -6.69 9.70 -12.46
CA THR A 174 -7.04 9.89 -13.87
C THR A 174 -5.85 10.23 -14.76
N LEU A 175 -4.77 10.78 -14.18
CA LEU A 175 -3.54 11.11 -14.89
C LEU A 175 -2.53 9.94 -14.94
N VAL A 176 -2.69 8.95 -14.08
CA VAL A 176 -1.74 7.82 -13.95
C VAL A 176 -2.31 6.56 -14.60
N LEU A 177 -3.62 6.32 -14.50
CA LEU A 177 -4.29 5.15 -15.07
C LEU A 177 -3.95 4.89 -16.54
N PRO A 178 -3.85 5.92 -17.46
CA PRO A 178 -3.48 5.67 -18.83
C PRO A 178 -2.11 5.00 -19.03
N ALA A 179 -1.17 5.24 -18.12
CA ALA A 179 0.15 4.62 -18.15
C ALA A 179 0.15 3.20 -17.54
N LEU A 180 -0.75 2.92 -16.58
CA LEU A 180 -0.81 1.64 -15.88
C LEU A 180 -1.60 0.57 -16.66
N VAL A 181 -2.67 0.97 -17.34
CA VAL A 181 -3.58 0.02 -18.03
C VAL A 181 -2.85 -0.85 -19.06
N PRO A 182 -1.92 -0.33 -19.88
CA PRO A 182 -1.15 -1.16 -20.81
C PRO A 182 -0.25 -2.20 -20.16
N LEU A 183 0.08 -2.02 -18.86
CA LEU A 183 0.92 -2.93 -18.07
C LEU A 183 0.12 -4.02 -17.37
N LEU A 184 -1.22 -3.91 -17.36
CA LEU A 184 -2.09 -4.87 -16.69
C LEU A 184 -2.29 -6.10 -17.58
N ALA A 185 -2.15 -7.29 -17.00
CA ALA A 185 -2.46 -8.54 -17.69
C ALA A 185 -3.94 -8.61 -18.10
N PRO A 186 -4.29 -9.33 -19.18
CA PRO A 186 -5.69 -9.47 -19.62
C PRO A 186 -6.65 -10.02 -18.56
N ASP A 187 -6.15 -10.82 -17.62
CA ASP A 187 -6.86 -11.38 -16.47
C ASP A 187 -6.41 -10.75 -15.14
N GLY A 188 -5.71 -9.62 -15.22
CA GLY A 188 -5.14 -8.94 -14.06
C GLY A 188 -6.15 -8.08 -13.30
N ASP A 189 -5.79 -7.76 -12.06
CA ASP A 189 -6.53 -6.90 -11.16
C ASP A 189 -5.80 -5.57 -10.95
N LEU A 190 -6.53 -4.46 -10.97
CA LEU A 190 -6.04 -3.14 -10.59
C LEU A 190 -6.74 -2.74 -9.29
N LEU A 191 -5.97 -2.50 -8.23
CA LEU A 191 -6.47 -2.18 -6.88
C LEU A 191 -5.75 -0.94 -6.34
N MET A 192 -6.34 0.24 -6.53
CA MET A 192 -5.70 1.53 -6.22
C MET A 192 -6.35 2.20 -5.02
N LEU A 193 -5.53 2.71 -4.09
CA LEU A 193 -5.99 3.55 -2.99
C LEU A 193 -6.36 4.94 -3.49
N VAL A 194 -7.60 5.33 -3.31
CA VAL A 194 -8.14 6.64 -3.71
C VAL A 194 -8.13 7.60 -2.54
N LYS A 195 -7.50 8.74 -2.74
CA LYS A 195 -7.45 9.85 -1.78
C LYS A 195 -8.27 11.02 -2.34
N PRO A 196 -9.51 11.23 -1.89
CA PRO A 196 -10.41 12.23 -2.47
C PRO A 196 -9.82 13.64 -2.56
N GLN A 197 -8.98 14.02 -1.59
CA GLN A 197 -8.33 15.34 -1.57
C GLN A 197 -7.42 15.59 -2.78
N PHE A 198 -6.93 14.55 -3.47
CA PHE A 198 -6.10 14.68 -4.68
C PHE A 198 -6.90 14.50 -5.98
N GLU A 199 -8.15 14.12 -5.87
CA GLU A 199 -9.07 13.99 -7.02
C GLU A 199 -9.94 15.24 -7.22
N LEU A 200 -10.08 16.07 -6.19
CA LEU A 200 -10.93 17.25 -6.17
C LEU A 200 -10.19 18.52 -6.57
N GLN A 201 -10.95 19.54 -6.99
CA GLN A 201 -10.39 20.88 -7.24
C GLN A 201 -10.06 21.56 -5.91
N PRO A 202 -9.07 22.46 -5.87
CA PRO A 202 -8.65 23.13 -4.62
C PRO A 202 -9.81 23.80 -3.85
N GLY A 203 -10.82 24.37 -4.55
CA GLY A 203 -11.99 25.01 -3.92
C GLY A 203 -13.00 24.02 -3.30
N GLN A 204 -12.88 22.73 -3.57
CA GLN A 204 -13.75 21.69 -3.02
C GLN A 204 -13.15 21.03 -1.78
N VAL A 205 -11.86 21.25 -1.53
CA VAL A 205 -11.15 20.70 -0.38
C VAL A 205 -11.17 21.71 0.76
N GLY A 206 -11.57 21.28 1.94
CA GLY A 206 -11.68 22.12 3.11
C GLY A 206 -10.33 22.55 3.72
N LYS A 207 -10.40 23.40 4.75
CA LYS A 207 -9.21 23.84 5.48
C LYS A 207 -8.41 22.64 6.00
N GLY A 208 -7.09 22.67 5.77
CA GLY A 208 -6.19 21.59 6.18
C GLY A 208 -6.20 20.37 5.24
N GLY A 209 -6.78 20.48 4.04
CA GLY A 209 -6.80 19.38 3.08
C GLY A 209 -7.89 18.34 3.35
N ILE A 210 -8.84 18.62 4.26
CA ILE A 210 -9.85 17.64 4.68
C ILE A 210 -11.11 17.74 3.83
N VAL A 211 -11.54 16.63 3.24
CA VAL A 211 -12.81 16.48 2.53
C VAL A 211 -13.89 16.04 3.53
N ARG A 212 -14.95 16.82 3.66
CA ARG A 212 -16.02 16.57 4.65
C ARG A 212 -17.39 16.33 4.04
N ASP A 213 -17.61 16.82 2.84
CA ASP A 213 -18.91 16.68 2.16
C ASP A 213 -19.03 15.31 1.52
N PRO A 214 -19.99 14.46 1.96
CA PRO A 214 -20.21 13.13 1.38
C PRO A 214 -20.54 13.15 -0.12
N ALA A 215 -21.14 14.23 -0.62
CA ALA A 215 -21.44 14.38 -2.05
C ALA A 215 -20.17 14.40 -2.92
N LEU A 216 -19.06 14.91 -2.36
CA LEU A 216 -17.77 14.94 -3.05
C LEU A 216 -17.15 13.54 -3.22
N TYR A 217 -17.41 12.61 -2.31
CA TYR A 217 -16.97 11.22 -2.46
C TYR A 217 -17.65 10.54 -3.63
N ALA A 218 -18.97 10.74 -3.80
CA ALA A 218 -19.71 10.22 -4.94
C ALA A 218 -19.23 10.82 -6.27
N LEU A 219 -18.88 12.13 -6.27
CA LEU A 219 -18.29 12.78 -7.43
C LEU A 219 -16.92 12.17 -7.81
N VAL A 220 -16.07 11.90 -6.82
CA VAL A 220 -14.77 11.26 -7.03
C VAL A 220 -14.95 9.84 -7.58
N GLU A 221 -15.84 9.05 -6.97
CA GLU A 221 -16.15 7.70 -7.44
C GLU A 221 -16.60 7.70 -8.89
N GLN A 222 -17.58 8.54 -9.25
CA GLN A 222 -18.10 8.61 -10.61
C GLN A 222 -17.00 8.99 -11.62
N ARG A 223 -16.19 10.01 -11.30
CA ARG A 223 -15.07 10.43 -12.14
C ARG A 223 -14.08 9.29 -12.43
N LEU A 224 -13.73 8.53 -11.40
CA LEU A 224 -12.78 7.41 -11.56
C LEU A 224 -13.40 6.24 -12.32
N ARG A 225 -14.69 5.95 -12.10
CA ARG A 225 -15.42 4.96 -12.90
C ARG A 225 -15.45 5.32 -14.38
N ASP A 226 -15.72 6.59 -14.70
CA ASP A 226 -15.74 7.08 -16.07
C ASP A 226 -14.35 7.01 -16.71
N SER A 227 -13.31 7.37 -15.94
CA SER A 227 -11.91 7.25 -16.40
C SER A 227 -11.52 5.80 -16.67
N CYS A 228 -11.86 4.87 -15.79
CA CYS A 228 -11.63 3.45 -15.98
C CYS A 228 -12.35 2.93 -17.25
N ALA A 229 -13.64 3.28 -17.42
CA ALA A 229 -14.42 2.85 -18.56
C ALA A 229 -13.83 3.37 -19.89
N ALA A 230 -13.38 4.62 -19.92
CA ALA A 230 -12.71 5.21 -21.08
C ALA A 230 -11.40 4.51 -21.46
N LEU A 231 -10.77 3.83 -20.51
CA LEU A 231 -9.53 3.06 -20.69
C LEU A 231 -9.76 1.56 -20.91
N GLY A 232 -11.02 1.12 -21.09
CA GLY A 232 -11.35 -0.29 -21.27
C GLY A 232 -11.31 -1.12 -19.99
N LEU A 233 -11.41 -0.47 -18.83
CA LEU A 233 -11.54 -1.16 -17.53
C LEU A 233 -12.99 -1.15 -17.04
N ARG A 234 -13.38 -2.21 -16.36
CA ARG A 234 -14.64 -2.33 -15.62
C ARG A 234 -14.36 -2.27 -14.12
N VAL A 235 -14.94 -1.28 -13.43
CA VAL A 235 -14.85 -1.18 -11.98
C VAL A 235 -15.75 -2.24 -11.34
N VAL A 236 -15.13 -3.16 -10.61
CA VAL A 236 -15.80 -4.28 -9.92
C VAL A 236 -16.28 -3.86 -8.54
N ARG A 237 -15.44 -3.12 -7.80
CA ARG A 237 -15.74 -2.67 -6.43
C ARG A 237 -15.22 -1.27 -6.17
N TRP A 238 -15.97 -0.57 -5.31
CA TRP A 238 -15.55 0.64 -4.61
C TRP A 238 -15.68 0.35 -3.13
N LEU A 239 -14.62 0.51 -2.35
CA LEU A 239 -14.52 0.07 -0.97
C LEU A 239 -13.99 1.19 -0.09
N ASP A 240 -14.46 1.28 1.16
CA ASP A 240 -13.75 2.08 2.16
C ASP A 240 -12.38 1.47 2.47
N SER A 241 -11.38 2.31 2.66
CA SER A 241 -10.13 1.89 3.26
C SER A 241 -10.38 1.45 4.71
N PRO A 242 -9.77 0.35 5.21
CA PRO A 242 -9.99 -0.12 6.57
C PRO A 242 -9.51 0.85 7.65
N ILE A 243 -8.61 1.78 7.27
CA ILE A 243 -8.11 2.83 8.15
C ILE A 243 -8.06 4.17 7.39
N GLU A 244 -8.22 5.27 8.13
CA GLU A 244 -8.13 6.62 7.59
C GLU A 244 -6.69 7.00 7.18
N GLY A 245 -6.58 8.00 6.31
CA GLY A 245 -5.33 8.63 5.95
C GLY A 245 -4.59 9.22 7.16
N GLY A 246 -3.29 9.43 7.03
CA GLY A 246 -2.48 10.02 8.08
C GLY A 246 -2.87 11.46 8.42
N ASP A 247 -3.56 12.14 7.53
CA ASP A 247 -4.13 13.48 7.67
C ASP A 247 -5.57 13.48 8.21
N GLY A 248 -6.17 12.29 8.44
CA GLY A 248 -7.55 12.11 8.91
C GLY A 248 -8.59 12.16 7.78
N ASN A 249 -8.18 12.10 6.51
CA ASN A 249 -9.11 11.95 5.40
C ASN A 249 -9.62 10.50 5.30
N ARG A 250 -10.90 10.39 4.94
CA ARG A 250 -11.47 9.12 4.49
C ARG A 250 -10.87 8.77 3.14
N GLU A 251 -10.45 7.53 3.00
CA GLU A 251 -9.84 6.99 1.79
C GLU A 251 -10.65 5.79 1.30
N PHE A 252 -10.50 5.47 0.02
CA PHE A 252 -11.22 4.38 -0.61
C PHE A 252 -10.28 3.51 -1.42
N PHE A 253 -10.74 2.33 -1.81
CA PHE A 253 -10.10 1.54 -2.86
C PHE A 253 -11.02 1.41 -4.06
N ILE A 254 -10.44 1.53 -5.24
CA ILE A 254 -11.09 1.17 -6.50
C ILE A 254 -10.46 -0.14 -7.00
N HIS A 255 -11.30 -1.15 -7.21
CA HIS A 255 -10.93 -2.41 -7.85
C HIS A 255 -11.52 -2.44 -9.26
N ALA A 256 -10.66 -2.56 -10.25
CA ALA A 256 -11.04 -2.64 -11.65
C ALA A 256 -10.31 -3.80 -12.35
N VAL A 257 -10.93 -4.30 -13.42
CA VAL A 257 -10.39 -5.37 -14.28
C VAL A 257 -10.57 -4.98 -15.74
N PRO A 258 -9.82 -5.54 -16.70
CA PRO A 258 -10.10 -5.36 -18.12
C PRO A 258 -11.56 -5.69 -18.46
N ALA A 259 -12.20 -4.86 -19.30
CA ALA A 259 -13.63 -4.99 -19.58
C ALA A 259 -13.98 -6.33 -20.23
N ASP A 260 -13.08 -6.86 -21.06
CA ASP A 260 -13.24 -8.15 -21.76
C ASP A 260 -12.63 -9.32 -20.98
N GLY A 261 -11.99 -9.04 -19.80
CA GLY A 261 -11.42 -10.04 -18.90
C GLY A 261 -12.47 -10.59 -17.93
N GLN A 262 -12.47 -11.89 -17.71
CA GLN A 262 -13.13 -12.43 -16.52
C GLN A 262 -12.28 -12.06 -15.30
N PRO A 263 -12.88 -11.61 -14.18
CA PRO A 263 -12.14 -11.42 -12.94
C PRO A 263 -11.44 -12.75 -12.62
N GLY A 264 -10.15 -12.69 -12.36
CA GLY A 264 -9.35 -13.88 -12.02
C GLY A 264 -10.12 -14.70 -11.00
N ALA A 265 -10.39 -15.95 -11.31
CA ALA A 265 -11.21 -16.85 -10.50
C ALA A 265 -10.52 -17.07 -9.15
N GLY A 266 -10.77 -16.15 -8.21
CA GLY A 266 -10.57 -16.40 -6.81
C GLY A 266 -11.40 -17.62 -6.46
N ARG A 267 -10.73 -18.71 -6.18
CA ARG A 267 -11.27 -20.01 -5.81
C ARG A 267 -12.37 -19.78 -4.77
N ALA A 268 -13.60 -20.11 -5.13
CA ALA A 268 -14.71 -20.12 -4.19
C ALA A 268 -14.32 -20.90 -2.93
N PRO A 269 -14.71 -20.47 -1.73
CA PRO A 269 -14.52 -21.27 -0.54
C PRO A 269 -15.24 -22.59 -0.75
N SER A 270 -14.50 -23.70 -0.63
CA SER A 270 -15.05 -25.04 -0.65
C SER A 270 -16.13 -25.11 0.43
N ALA A 271 -17.38 -25.24 0.03
CA ALA A 271 -18.44 -25.66 0.94
C ALA A 271 -18.12 -27.10 1.36
N GLU A 272 -17.61 -27.28 2.56
CA GLU A 272 -17.62 -28.58 3.22
C GLU A 272 -19.05 -28.90 3.66
N LEU A 273 -19.52 -30.04 3.20
CA LEU A 273 -20.72 -30.72 3.67
C LEU A 273 -20.51 -31.26 5.08
#